data_7707d6a51f33c2967c99ced2c37a5a18
#
_entry.id   7707d6a51f33c2967c99ced2c37a5a18
#
_cell.length_a   1.000
_cell.length_b   1.000
_cell.length_c   1.000
_cell.angle_alpha   90.00
_cell.angle_beta   90.00
_cell.angle_gamma   90.00
#
_symmetry.space_group_name_H-M   'P 1'
#
loop_
_entity.id
_entity.type
_entity.pdbx_description
1 polymer ?
#
loop_
_entity_poly.entity_id
_entity_poly.type
_entity_poly.pdbx_seq_one_letter_code
_entity_poly.pdbx_strand_id
1 'polypeptide(L)'
;MKVLKFGGTSVGSAQRMKEVAKLITDGEQKIVVLSAMSGTTNTLVEISDYLYKKNPEGANEIINKLEAKYKQHVDELYSTPEYKQKGQELIKSHFDYIRSYTKDLFTLFEEKVVLAQGELISTAMMNYYLQECGVKSILLPALEYMRTDKNAEPDPVYIKDKLHIQLELHSGAEIYITQGYICRNAYGEIDNLQRGGSDYTASLIGAAVNASEIQIWTDIDGMHNNDPRIVEKTAPVRHLHFEEAAELAYFGAKILHPTCIQPAKYANIPVHLLNTMEPTAPGTMISNETEKGKIKAVAAKENITAIKIKSSRMLLAHGFLRKVFEIFESYRTSIDMICTSEVGVSVSIDNTKHLNEILDDLKKYGTVTVDKNMCIICVVGDLDWENVGFEAKALDAMRDIPVRMISFGGSNYNISFLVRECDKKQALQSLSDVLFNGE
;
A
#
# COMPACT_ATOMS: atom_id res chain seq x y z
N MET A 1 8.86 19.47 -11.51
CA MET A 1 9.44 18.83 -10.32
C MET A 1 8.87 17.42 -10.22
N LYS A 2 9.72 16.41 -9.94
CA LYS A 2 9.30 15.02 -9.70
C LYS A 2 9.20 14.73 -8.20
N VAL A 3 8.35 13.79 -7.83
CA VAL A 3 8.26 13.27 -6.46
C VAL A 3 8.70 11.80 -6.47
N LEU A 4 9.73 11.47 -5.71
CA LEU A 4 10.28 10.12 -5.63
C LEU A 4 10.01 9.54 -4.24
N LYS A 5 9.52 8.30 -4.18
CA LYS A 5 9.34 7.60 -2.90
C LYS A 5 10.20 6.35 -2.86
N PHE A 6 10.93 6.17 -1.77
CA PHE A 6 11.71 4.96 -1.52
C PHE A 6 11.18 4.20 -0.31
N GLY A 7 10.93 2.90 -0.49
CA GLY A 7 10.48 2.01 0.57
C GLY A 7 11.58 1.64 1.56
N GLY A 8 11.19 1.01 2.66
CA GLY A 8 12.13 0.61 3.72
C GLY A 8 13.23 -0.34 3.25
N THR A 9 12.96 -1.20 2.26
CA THR A 9 13.97 -2.06 1.63
C THR A 9 15.01 -1.26 0.86
N SER A 10 14.60 -0.16 0.22
CA SER A 10 15.48 0.73 -0.55
C SER A 10 16.43 1.55 0.33
N VAL A 11 16.07 1.81 1.59
CA VAL A 11 16.89 2.54 2.57
C VAL A 11 17.30 1.69 3.76
N GLY A 12 17.20 0.37 3.64
CA GLY A 12 17.36 -0.58 4.76
C GLY A 12 18.80 -0.82 5.24
N SER A 13 19.81 -0.25 4.59
CA SER A 13 21.21 -0.29 5.01
C SER A 13 21.95 0.97 4.58
N ALA A 14 23.12 1.23 5.19
CA ALA A 14 23.99 2.32 4.81
C ALA A 14 24.36 2.28 3.32
N GLN A 15 24.69 1.10 2.79
CA GLN A 15 25.02 0.94 1.39
C GLN A 15 23.84 1.31 0.47
N ARG A 16 22.63 0.85 0.79
CA ARG A 16 21.41 1.20 0.03
C ARG A 16 21.07 2.67 0.09
N MET A 17 21.25 3.32 1.24
CA MET A 17 21.10 4.77 1.34
C MET A 17 22.08 5.51 0.40
N LYS A 18 23.32 5.05 0.31
CA LYS A 18 24.33 5.59 -0.64
C LYS A 18 23.92 5.39 -2.10
N GLU A 19 23.31 4.27 -2.43
CA GLU A 19 22.81 3.98 -3.78
C GLU A 19 21.61 4.87 -4.11
N VAL A 20 20.66 5.02 -3.20
CA VAL A 20 19.52 5.94 -3.36
C VAL A 20 20.02 7.38 -3.53
N ALA A 21 20.99 7.82 -2.74
CA ALA A 21 21.59 9.15 -2.88
C ALA A 21 22.13 9.39 -4.30
N LYS A 22 22.78 8.41 -4.91
CA LYS A 22 23.25 8.50 -6.31
C LYS A 22 22.10 8.62 -7.31
N LEU A 23 20.97 7.93 -7.08
CA LEU A 23 19.80 7.97 -7.96
C LEU A 23 19.10 9.33 -7.94
N ILE A 24 19.09 10.01 -6.79
CA ILE A 24 18.37 11.26 -6.62
C ILE A 24 19.21 12.51 -6.97
N THR A 25 20.53 12.39 -7.08
CA THR A 25 21.48 13.50 -7.34
C THR A 25 21.87 13.60 -8.80
N ASP A 26 20.88 13.73 -9.69
CA ASP A 26 21.07 13.88 -11.13
C ASP A 26 21.02 15.35 -11.62
N GLY A 27 20.97 16.30 -10.69
CA GLY A 27 20.90 17.74 -10.97
C GLY A 27 19.49 18.30 -11.16
N GLU A 28 18.44 17.45 -11.16
CA GLU A 28 17.05 17.91 -11.20
C GLU A 28 16.51 18.16 -9.78
N GLN A 29 15.71 19.22 -9.59
CA GLN A 29 15.04 19.48 -8.33
C GLN A 29 13.94 18.44 -8.05
N LYS A 30 13.94 17.83 -6.85
CA LYS A 30 13.05 16.75 -6.47
C LYS A 30 12.56 16.86 -5.04
N ILE A 31 11.38 16.28 -4.78
CA ILE A 31 10.93 15.92 -3.42
C ILE A 31 11.09 14.41 -3.26
N VAL A 32 11.78 14.00 -2.22
CA VAL A 32 12.09 12.60 -1.94
C VAL A 32 11.41 12.18 -0.63
N VAL A 33 10.47 11.26 -0.74
CA VAL A 33 9.72 10.70 0.38
C VAL A 33 10.38 9.39 0.81
N LEU A 34 10.78 9.29 2.06
CA LEU A 34 11.40 8.09 2.59
C LEU A 34 10.52 7.42 3.66
N SER A 35 10.53 6.11 3.64
CA SER A 35 10.00 5.27 4.72
C SER A 35 11.05 5.08 5.82
N ALA A 36 10.64 4.52 6.96
CA ALA A 36 11.55 3.97 7.94
C ALA A 36 12.45 2.89 7.31
N MET A 37 13.63 2.68 7.87
CA MET A 37 14.50 1.58 7.44
C MET A 37 13.83 0.22 7.66
N SER A 38 14.13 -0.74 6.78
CA SER A 38 13.52 -2.08 6.81
C SER A 38 13.55 -2.73 8.19
N GLY A 39 12.41 -3.22 8.63
CA GLY A 39 12.20 -3.86 9.93
C GLY A 39 11.94 -2.90 11.09
N THR A 40 12.24 -1.61 10.96
CA THR A 40 12.10 -0.62 12.05
C THR A 40 10.66 -0.50 12.52
N THR A 41 9.70 -0.34 11.62
CA THR A 41 8.28 -0.18 11.98
C THR A 41 7.77 -1.38 12.78
N ASN A 42 8.10 -2.61 12.37
CA ASN A 42 7.71 -3.82 13.09
C ASN A 42 8.34 -3.86 14.50
N THR A 43 9.60 -3.47 14.62
CA THR A 43 10.28 -3.40 15.92
C THR A 43 9.68 -2.31 16.83
N LEU A 44 9.28 -1.17 16.27
CA LEU A 44 8.59 -0.11 17.03
C LEU A 44 7.19 -0.56 17.49
N VAL A 45 6.46 -1.35 16.68
CA VAL A 45 5.22 -2.00 17.10
C VAL A 45 5.48 -2.97 18.25
N GLU A 46 6.51 -3.81 18.17
CA GLU A 46 6.89 -4.72 19.25
C GLU A 46 7.22 -3.99 20.54
N ILE A 47 7.96 -2.87 20.45
CA ILE A 47 8.24 -1.98 21.61
C ILE A 47 6.91 -1.48 22.20
N SER A 48 5.98 -1.01 21.37
CA SER A 48 4.66 -0.53 21.80
C SER A 48 3.86 -1.62 22.50
N ASP A 49 3.91 -2.86 22.01
CA ASP A 49 3.27 -4.01 22.66
C ASP A 49 3.80 -4.29 24.06
N TYR A 50 5.11 -4.16 24.27
CA TYR A 50 5.70 -4.26 25.61
C TYR A 50 5.28 -3.12 26.53
N LEU A 51 5.18 -1.89 26.00
CA LEU A 51 4.73 -0.71 26.75
C LEU A 51 3.26 -0.85 27.17
N TYR A 52 2.37 -1.32 26.29
CA TYR A 52 0.97 -1.63 26.64
C TYR A 52 0.85 -2.68 27.74
N LYS A 53 1.72 -3.68 27.72
CA LYS A 53 1.79 -4.73 28.76
C LYS A 53 2.48 -4.29 30.05
N LYS A 54 2.90 -3.02 30.14
CA LYS A 54 3.65 -2.45 31.27
C LYS A 54 4.91 -3.26 31.61
N ASN A 55 5.62 -3.71 30.58
CA ASN A 55 6.88 -4.43 30.68
C ASN A 55 8.04 -3.54 30.18
N PRO A 56 8.57 -2.63 31.04
CA PRO A 56 9.64 -1.72 30.65
C PRO A 56 10.98 -2.44 30.40
N GLU A 57 11.23 -3.59 31.04
CA GLU A 57 12.45 -4.35 30.84
C GLU A 57 12.49 -4.94 29.42
N GLY A 58 11.41 -5.61 28.99
CA GLY A 58 11.27 -6.13 27.63
C GLY A 58 11.34 -5.00 26.59
N ALA A 59 10.63 -3.89 26.81
CA ALA A 59 10.71 -2.73 25.93
C ALA A 59 12.15 -2.21 25.79
N ASN A 60 12.86 -2.01 26.90
CA ASN A 60 14.24 -1.51 26.88
C ASN A 60 15.22 -2.48 26.20
N GLU A 61 15.02 -3.79 26.31
CA GLU A 61 15.85 -4.77 25.58
C GLU A 61 15.74 -4.57 24.07
N ILE A 62 14.51 -4.47 23.55
CA ILE A 62 14.28 -4.26 22.12
C ILE A 62 14.75 -2.89 21.66
N ILE A 63 14.51 -1.83 22.46
CA ILE A 63 15.02 -0.47 22.21
C ILE A 63 16.54 -0.49 22.07
N ASN A 64 17.26 -1.14 22.98
CA ASN A 64 18.72 -1.20 22.95
C ASN A 64 19.25 -1.94 21.71
N LYS A 65 18.58 -3.04 21.28
CA LYS A 65 18.94 -3.78 20.06
C LYS A 65 18.76 -2.90 18.83
N LEU A 66 17.64 -2.19 18.73
CA LEU A 66 17.35 -1.32 17.60
C LEU A 66 18.30 -0.12 17.57
N GLU A 67 18.58 0.51 18.71
CA GLU A 67 19.54 1.63 18.82
C GLU A 67 20.93 1.20 18.38
N ALA A 68 21.42 0.03 18.84
CA ALA A 68 22.72 -0.49 18.44
C ALA A 68 22.82 -0.70 16.92
N LYS A 69 21.76 -1.22 16.30
CA LYS A 69 21.66 -1.36 14.84
C LYS A 69 21.79 0.00 14.15
N TYR A 70 21.09 1.03 14.62
CA TYR A 70 21.15 2.36 14.02
C TYR A 70 22.52 3.04 14.23
N LYS A 71 23.16 2.85 15.39
CA LYS A 71 24.54 3.35 15.63
C LYS A 71 25.52 2.74 14.65
N GLN A 72 25.43 1.44 14.40
CA GLN A 72 26.24 0.78 13.37
C GLN A 72 25.99 1.38 11.98
N HIS A 73 24.73 1.63 11.61
CA HIS A 73 24.39 2.25 10.34
C HIS A 73 24.98 3.66 10.19
N VAL A 74 25.00 4.44 11.27
CA VAL A 74 25.66 5.76 11.30
C VAL A 74 27.15 5.64 11.00
N ASP A 75 27.84 4.68 11.62
CA ASP A 75 29.28 4.48 11.43
C ASP A 75 29.63 4.03 10.02
N GLU A 76 28.75 3.24 9.39
CA GLU A 76 28.89 2.76 8.00
C GLU A 76 28.48 3.82 6.95
N LEU A 77 27.52 4.68 7.27
CA LEU A 77 26.96 5.66 6.33
C LEU A 77 27.89 6.85 6.15
N TYR A 78 28.33 7.46 7.23
CA TYR A 78 29.12 8.69 7.20
C TYR A 78 30.60 8.40 7.17
N SER A 79 31.33 9.26 6.46
CA SER A 79 32.79 9.18 6.31
C SER A 79 33.51 10.12 7.27
N THR A 80 32.96 11.32 7.52
CA THR A 80 33.60 12.37 8.31
C THR A 80 33.21 12.27 9.78
N PRO A 81 34.15 12.64 10.70
CA PRO A 81 33.86 12.65 12.14
C PRO A 81 32.68 13.55 12.52
N GLU A 82 32.54 14.71 11.86
CA GLU A 82 31.46 15.65 12.09
C GLU A 82 30.06 15.01 11.87
N TYR A 83 29.86 14.39 10.70
CA TYR A 83 28.56 13.79 10.38
C TYR A 83 28.32 12.49 11.13
N LYS A 84 29.38 11.73 11.49
CA LYS A 84 29.25 10.61 12.43
C LYS A 84 28.73 11.07 13.79
N GLN A 85 29.30 12.14 14.33
CA GLN A 85 28.85 12.70 15.61
C GLN A 85 27.40 13.18 15.52
N LYS A 86 27.03 13.96 14.49
CA LYS A 86 25.64 14.40 14.26
C LYS A 86 24.68 13.21 14.18
N GLY A 87 25.06 12.15 13.47
CA GLY A 87 24.26 10.92 13.35
C GLY A 87 24.10 10.21 14.69
N GLN A 88 25.17 10.06 15.47
CA GLN A 88 25.11 9.43 16.81
C GLN A 88 24.25 10.24 17.79
N GLU A 89 24.33 11.57 17.75
CA GLU A 89 23.48 12.45 18.56
C GLU A 89 22.02 12.36 18.18
N LEU A 90 21.71 12.30 16.86
CA LEU A 90 20.37 12.06 16.34
C LEU A 90 19.79 10.75 16.89
N ILE A 91 20.52 9.64 16.73
CA ILE A 91 20.08 8.34 17.21
C ILE A 91 19.83 8.37 18.71
N LYS A 92 20.78 8.88 19.49
CA LYS A 92 20.63 8.99 20.93
C LYS A 92 19.37 9.76 21.33
N SER A 93 19.12 10.92 20.73
CA SER A 93 17.98 11.78 21.08
C SER A 93 16.64 11.09 20.82
N HIS A 94 16.48 10.42 19.67
CA HIS A 94 15.26 9.70 19.33
C HIS A 94 15.03 8.48 20.22
N PHE A 95 16.08 7.71 20.53
CA PHE A 95 15.95 6.53 21.38
C PHE A 95 15.78 6.89 22.86
N ASP A 96 16.38 7.99 23.35
CA ASP A 96 16.09 8.51 24.68
C ASP A 96 14.63 8.98 24.80
N TYR A 97 14.08 9.55 23.72
CA TYR A 97 12.67 9.92 23.66
C TYR A 97 11.75 8.69 23.71
N ILE A 98 12.04 7.64 22.94
CA ILE A 98 11.27 6.37 23.02
C ILE A 98 11.35 5.77 24.43
N ARG A 99 12.54 5.79 25.08
CA ARG A 99 12.72 5.29 26.45
C ARG A 99 11.92 6.06 27.48
N SER A 100 11.65 7.36 27.27
CA SER A 100 10.85 8.14 28.22
C SER A 100 9.47 7.51 28.45
N TYR A 101 8.87 6.88 27.44
CA TYR A 101 7.57 6.21 27.54
C TYR A 101 7.58 4.92 28.37
N THR A 102 8.73 4.39 28.75
CA THR A 102 8.80 3.24 29.66
C THR A 102 8.39 3.58 31.10
N LYS A 103 8.29 4.86 31.42
CA LYS A 103 8.00 5.37 32.77
C LYS A 103 6.59 5.93 32.92
N ASP A 104 5.90 6.16 31.80
CA ASP A 104 4.64 6.87 31.76
C ASP A 104 3.49 5.97 31.32
N LEU A 105 2.28 6.50 31.35
CA LEU A 105 1.10 5.85 30.76
C LEU A 105 1.27 5.80 29.25
N PHE A 106 1.05 4.63 28.66
CA PHE A 106 1.18 4.41 27.24
C PHE A 106 -0.21 4.17 26.61
N THR A 107 -0.59 4.99 25.67
CA THR A 107 -1.87 4.96 24.97
C THR A 107 -1.67 4.95 23.45
N LEU A 108 -2.76 4.94 22.70
CA LEU A 108 -2.70 5.02 21.23
C LEU A 108 -2.00 6.29 20.72
N PHE A 109 -2.03 7.39 21.47
CA PHE A 109 -1.34 8.63 21.08
C PHE A 109 0.18 8.47 21.17
N GLU A 110 0.68 7.91 22.26
CA GLU A 110 2.12 7.65 22.43
C GLU A 110 2.60 6.60 21.42
N GLU A 111 1.79 5.58 21.10
CA GLU A 111 2.12 4.61 20.07
C GLU A 111 2.38 5.29 18.72
N LYS A 112 1.50 6.22 18.29
CA LYS A 112 1.68 6.98 17.05
C LYS A 112 3.00 7.76 17.04
N VAL A 113 3.35 8.37 18.16
CA VAL A 113 4.61 9.09 18.32
C VAL A 113 5.81 8.15 18.24
N VAL A 114 5.74 6.99 18.88
CA VAL A 114 6.81 5.96 18.81
C VAL A 114 6.98 5.46 17.39
N LEU A 115 5.88 5.13 16.71
CA LEU A 115 5.93 4.66 15.33
C LEU A 115 6.52 5.68 14.36
N ALA A 116 6.28 6.98 14.58
CA ALA A 116 6.82 8.05 13.75
C ALA A 116 8.35 8.17 13.80
N GLN A 117 9.00 7.65 14.85
CA GLN A 117 10.44 7.80 15.01
C GLN A 117 11.24 7.12 13.88
N GLY A 118 10.70 6.06 13.28
CA GLY A 118 11.37 5.37 12.19
C GLY A 118 11.61 6.27 10.97
N GLU A 119 10.59 6.98 10.52
CA GLU A 119 10.65 7.91 9.38
C GLU A 119 11.44 9.17 9.74
N LEU A 120 11.29 9.69 10.96
CA LEU A 120 12.04 10.86 11.43
C LEU A 120 13.54 10.60 11.42
N ILE A 121 13.99 9.45 11.90
CA ILE A 121 15.39 9.06 11.91
C ILE A 121 15.92 8.84 10.49
N SER A 122 15.24 8.02 9.67
CA SER A 122 15.74 7.63 8.34
C SER A 122 15.90 8.84 7.41
N THR A 123 14.96 9.78 7.44
CA THR A 123 14.99 10.99 6.61
C THR A 123 16.07 11.98 7.06
N ALA A 124 16.26 12.15 8.38
CA ALA A 124 17.34 12.97 8.91
C ALA A 124 18.72 12.39 8.57
N MET A 125 18.89 11.05 8.68
CA MET A 125 20.11 10.37 8.28
C MET A 125 20.43 10.59 6.79
N MET A 126 19.46 10.44 5.90
CA MET A 126 19.66 10.69 4.47
C MET A 126 20.02 12.14 4.19
N ASN A 127 19.32 13.09 4.82
CA ASN A 127 19.62 14.51 4.64
C ASN A 127 21.05 14.86 5.09
N TYR A 128 21.50 14.34 6.23
CA TYR A 128 22.89 14.54 6.69
C TYR A 128 23.91 13.92 5.72
N TYR A 129 23.61 12.74 5.17
CA TYR A 129 24.48 12.10 4.19
C TYR A 129 24.61 12.92 2.90
N LEU A 130 23.52 13.45 2.38
CA LEU A 130 23.52 14.32 1.20
C LEU A 130 24.33 15.61 1.46
N GLN A 131 24.18 16.20 2.65
CA GLN A 131 24.97 17.37 3.06
C GLN A 131 26.47 17.04 3.19
N GLU A 132 26.82 15.87 3.76
CA GLU A 132 28.22 15.38 3.77
C GLU A 132 28.80 15.26 2.35
N CYS A 133 27.97 14.85 1.39
CA CYS A 133 28.35 14.77 -0.02
C CYS A 133 28.36 16.12 -0.75
N GLY A 134 28.05 17.23 -0.07
CA GLY A 134 28.02 18.57 -0.66
C GLY A 134 26.75 18.90 -1.45
N VAL A 135 25.72 18.07 -1.37
CA VAL A 135 24.43 18.29 -2.03
C VAL A 135 23.59 19.30 -1.22
N LYS A 136 22.98 20.25 -1.92
CA LYS A 136 22.06 21.22 -1.31
C LYS A 136 20.73 20.55 -1.00
N SER A 137 20.69 19.79 0.09
CA SER A 137 19.49 19.10 0.55
C SER A 137 18.88 19.76 1.79
N ILE A 138 17.56 19.72 1.87
CA ILE A 138 16.75 20.25 2.99
C ILE A 138 15.80 19.16 3.47
N LEU A 139 15.70 19.02 4.79
CA LEU A 139 14.67 18.21 5.41
C LEU A 139 13.39 19.05 5.55
N LEU A 140 12.30 18.64 4.86
CA LEU A 140 10.96 19.19 5.03
C LEU A 140 10.20 18.32 6.04
N PRO A 141 9.90 18.83 7.25
CA PRO A 141 9.17 18.03 8.24
C PRO A 141 7.74 17.78 7.78
N ALA A 142 7.35 16.53 7.56
CA ALA A 142 6.00 16.17 7.15
C ALA A 142 4.94 16.67 8.15
N LEU A 143 5.25 16.70 9.43
CA LEU A 143 4.37 17.18 10.48
C LEU A 143 4.02 18.68 10.40
N GLU A 144 4.71 19.46 9.55
CA GLU A 144 4.39 20.87 9.33
C GLU A 144 3.33 21.09 8.24
N TYR A 145 3.13 20.12 7.34
CA TYR A 145 2.22 20.27 6.21
C TYR A 145 1.30 19.07 5.95
N MET A 146 1.64 17.87 6.45
CA MET A 146 0.80 16.69 6.25
C MET A 146 -0.24 16.58 7.37
N ARG A 147 -1.53 16.66 7.00
CA ARG A 147 -2.63 16.61 7.96
C ARG A 147 -3.80 15.79 7.45
N THR A 148 -4.49 15.11 8.37
CA THR A 148 -5.81 14.51 8.14
C THR A 148 -6.92 15.35 8.77
N ASP A 149 -8.13 15.23 8.25
CA ASP A 149 -9.36 15.83 8.77
C ASP A 149 -9.94 15.02 9.97
N LYS A 150 -11.13 15.39 10.42
CA LYS A 150 -11.84 14.71 11.53
C LYS A 150 -12.31 13.29 11.21
N ASN A 151 -12.33 12.92 9.93
CA ASN A 151 -12.68 11.58 9.47
C ASN A 151 -11.44 10.72 9.22
N ALA A 152 -10.25 11.21 9.60
CA ALA A 152 -8.94 10.61 9.35
C ALA A 152 -8.60 10.51 7.84
N GLU A 153 -9.25 11.35 7.00
CA GLU A 153 -8.92 11.47 5.58
C GLU A 153 -7.93 12.63 5.36
N PRO A 154 -6.98 12.53 4.41
CA PRO A 154 -6.07 13.61 4.10
C PRO A 154 -6.80 14.90 3.76
N ASP A 155 -6.28 16.05 4.23
CA ASP A 155 -6.77 17.38 3.94
C ASP A 155 -5.97 18.01 2.77
N PRO A 156 -6.39 17.83 1.51
CA PRO A 156 -5.59 18.22 0.35
C PRO A 156 -5.36 19.71 0.24
N VAL A 157 -6.29 20.54 0.71
CA VAL A 157 -6.16 22.00 0.69
C VAL A 157 -5.09 22.44 1.66
N TYR A 158 -5.16 21.96 2.90
CA TYR A 158 -4.16 22.28 3.91
C TYR A 158 -2.77 21.78 3.49
N ILE A 159 -2.67 20.53 3.00
CA ILE A 159 -1.41 19.96 2.55
C ILE A 159 -0.79 20.83 1.45
N LYS A 160 -1.57 21.21 0.45
CA LYS A 160 -1.11 22.06 -0.64
C LYS A 160 -0.58 23.39 -0.14
N ASP A 161 -1.38 24.13 0.63
CA ASP A 161 -1.02 25.47 1.10
C ASP A 161 0.22 25.45 1.99
N LYS A 162 0.28 24.52 2.95
CA LYS A 162 1.40 24.42 3.88
C LYS A 162 2.67 23.90 3.22
N LEU A 163 2.57 22.94 2.30
CA LEU A 163 3.73 22.47 1.55
C LEU A 163 4.34 23.59 0.68
N HIS A 164 3.53 24.40 0.01
CA HIS A 164 4.04 25.54 -0.78
C HIS A 164 4.78 26.54 0.11
N ILE A 165 4.25 26.86 1.29
CA ILE A 165 4.95 27.73 2.26
C ILE A 165 6.31 27.13 2.63
N GLN A 166 6.38 25.83 2.90
CA GLN A 166 7.65 25.18 3.24
C GLN A 166 8.66 25.21 2.07
N LEU A 167 8.20 25.00 0.85
CA LEU A 167 9.05 25.06 -0.34
C LEU A 167 9.56 26.48 -0.62
N GLU A 168 8.74 27.50 -0.40
CA GLU A 168 9.13 28.91 -0.53
C GLU A 168 10.17 29.32 0.54
N LEU A 169 9.97 28.93 1.79
CA LEU A 169 10.90 29.17 2.89
C LEU A 169 12.28 28.56 2.64
N HIS A 170 12.32 27.45 1.92
CA HIS A 170 13.53 26.68 1.62
C HIS A 170 13.90 26.71 0.13
N SER A 171 13.54 27.79 -0.56
CA SER A 171 13.84 27.95 -1.99
C SER A 171 15.35 27.85 -2.25
N GLY A 172 15.72 27.14 -3.32
CA GLY A 172 17.11 26.95 -3.74
C GLY A 172 17.74 25.61 -3.28
N ALA A 173 17.03 24.74 -2.59
CA ALA A 173 17.44 23.36 -2.41
C ALA A 173 17.33 22.57 -3.74
N GLU A 174 18.26 21.66 -3.96
CA GLU A 174 18.21 20.72 -5.06
C GLU A 174 17.32 19.52 -4.71
N ILE A 175 17.46 19.02 -3.49
CA ILE A 175 16.74 17.87 -2.98
C ILE A 175 16.00 18.25 -1.70
N TYR A 176 14.69 18.00 -1.69
CA TYR A 176 13.84 18.09 -0.51
C TYR A 176 13.56 16.68 0.01
N ILE A 177 14.07 16.36 1.21
CA ILE A 177 13.81 15.08 1.87
C ILE A 177 12.62 15.24 2.82
N THR A 178 11.69 14.31 2.81
CA THR A 178 10.55 14.33 3.73
C THR A 178 10.13 12.93 4.18
N GLN A 179 9.44 12.88 5.32
CA GLN A 179 8.91 11.65 5.87
C GLN A 179 7.68 11.19 5.09
N GLY A 180 7.63 9.90 4.77
CA GLY A 180 6.39 9.23 4.42
C GLY A 180 5.59 8.83 5.65
N TYR A 181 4.37 8.35 5.46
CA TYR A 181 3.53 7.71 6.48
C TYR A 181 3.00 8.63 7.58
N ILE A 182 3.83 9.50 8.18
CA ILE A 182 3.45 10.33 9.33
C ILE A 182 2.71 11.60 8.93
N CYS A 183 1.79 12.02 9.78
CA CYS A 183 0.99 13.24 9.62
C CYS A 183 0.56 13.80 10.99
N ARG A 184 -0.15 14.92 10.99
CA ARG A 184 -0.96 15.36 12.14
C ARG A 184 -2.43 15.05 11.88
N ASN A 185 -3.16 14.74 12.92
CA ASN A 185 -4.61 14.65 12.84
C ASN A 185 -5.26 16.05 12.89
N ALA A 186 -6.59 16.11 12.81
CA ALA A 186 -7.33 17.36 12.85
C ALA A 186 -7.15 18.18 14.16
N TYR A 187 -6.65 17.56 15.21
CA TYR A 187 -6.40 18.18 16.52
C TYR A 187 -4.94 18.60 16.71
N GLY A 188 -4.10 18.36 15.70
CA GLY A 188 -2.68 18.70 15.74
C GLY A 188 -1.77 17.65 16.37
N GLU A 189 -2.30 16.50 16.77
CA GLU A 189 -1.55 15.39 17.36
C GLU A 189 -0.85 14.58 16.26
N ILE A 190 0.27 13.94 16.60
CA ILE A 190 0.97 13.06 15.68
C ILE A 190 0.11 11.83 15.38
N ASP A 191 -0.06 11.54 14.12
CA ASP A 191 -0.80 10.41 13.60
C ASP A 191 -0.10 9.84 12.36
N ASN A 192 -0.69 8.86 11.72
CA ASN A 192 -0.17 8.26 10.50
C ASN A 192 -1.25 8.04 9.44
N LEU A 193 -0.85 8.06 8.18
CA LEU A 193 -1.67 7.65 7.05
C LEU A 193 -1.75 6.13 7.06
N GLN A 194 -2.88 5.57 7.45
CA GLN A 194 -3.03 4.17 7.82
C GLN A 194 -2.63 3.19 6.71
N ARG A 195 -3.28 3.24 5.54
CA ARG A 195 -3.03 2.29 4.44
C ARG A 195 -2.16 2.90 3.36
N GLY A 196 -1.14 2.13 2.93
CA GLY A 196 -0.21 2.55 1.89
C GLY A 196 0.78 3.65 2.30
N GLY A 197 0.67 4.17 3.51
CA GLY A 197 1.60 5.02 4.23
C GLY A 197 2.43 5.99 3.35
N SER A 198 3.67 5.63 3.07
CA SER A 198 4.61 6.49 2.34
C SER A 198 4.27 6.65 0.85
N ASP A 199 3.62 5.66 0.21
CA ASP A 199 3.17 5.76 -1.18
C ASP A 199 2.04 6.78 -1.28
N TYR A 200 1.14 6.78 -0.28
CA TYR A 200 0.07 7.76 -0.19
C TYR A 200 0.63 9.17 0.03
N THR A 201 1.62 9.32 0.91
CA THR A 201 2.33 10.59 1.11
C THR A 201 2.89 11.13 -0.22
N ALA A 202 3.58 10.29 -1.00
CA ALA A 202 4.15 10.69 -2.29
C ALA A 202 3.08 11.15 -3.28
N SER A 203 1.95 10.46 -3.33
CA SER A 203 0.83 10.79 -4.20
C SER A 203 0.16 12.12 -3.80
N LEU A 204 -0.03 12.35 -2.49
CA LEU A 204 -0.57 13.60 -1.95
C LEU A 204 0.37 14.79 -2.24
N ILE A 205 1.66 14.61 -2.01
CA ILE A 205 2.67 15.63 -2.33
C ILE A 205 2.69 15.89 -3.84
N GLY A 206 2.71 14.84 -4.66
CA GLY A 206 2.68 14.98 -6.11
C GLY A 206 1.50 15.79 -6.60
N ALA A 207 0.30 15.51 -6.09
CA ALA A 207 -0.91 16.26 -6.40
C ALA A 207 -0.80 17.73 -5.90
N ALA A 208 -0.27 17.95 -4.70
CA ALA A 208 -0.14 19.28 -4.11
C ALA A 208 0.80 20.20 -4.91
N VAL A 209 1.92 19.67 -5.43
CA VAL A 209 2.90 20.45 -6.21
C VAL A 209 2.68 20.37 -7.73
N ASN A 210 1.63 19.68 -8.18
CA ASN A 210 1.39 19.38 -9.59
C ASN A 210 2.64 18.78 -10.26
N ALA A 211 3.14 17.68 -9.69
CA ALA A 211 4.36 17.03 -10.12
C ALA A 211 4.25 16.57 -11.60
N SER A 212 5.37 16.57 -12.31
CA SER A 212 5.41 16.00 -13.66
C SER A 212 5.31 14.47 -13.66
N GLU A 213 5.74 13.82 -12.56
CA GLU A 213 5.75 12.38 -12.38
C GLU A 213 5.92 12.05 -10.90
N ILE A 214 5.28 10.97 -10.44
CA ILE A 214 5.52 10.35 -9.14
C ILE A 214 6.21 9.03 -9.38
N GLN A 215 7.38 8.81 -8.78
CA GLN A 215 8.13 7.57 -8.87
C GLN A 215 8.06 6.81 -7.56
N ILE A 216 7.65 5.55 -7.61
CA ILE A 216 7.61 4.65 -6.46
C ILE A 216 8.66 3.56 -6.67
N TRP A 217 9.74 3.66 -5.91
CA TRP A 217 10.88 2.77 -5.96
C TRP A 217 10.73 1.62 -4.97
N THR A 218 10.74 0.40 -5.48
CA THR A 218 10.61 -0.86 -4.74
C THR A 218 11.79 -1.79 -5.01
N ASP A 219 11.68 -3.06 -4.66
CA ASP A 219 12.66 -4.12 -4.90
C ASP A 219 12.28 -5.05 -6.06
N ILE A 220 11.29 -4.68 -6.87
CA ILE A 220 10.81 -5.45 -8.04
C ILE A 220 10.66 -4.55 -9.28
N ASP A 221 10.79 -5.13 -10.49
CA ASP A 221 10.66 -4.43 -11.78
C ASP A 221 9.18 -4.21 -12.13
N GLY A 222 8.51 -3.32 -11.40
CA GLY A 222 7.12 -2.96 -11.65
C GLY A 222 6.13 -4.10 -11.33
N MET A 223 4.94 -4.05 -11.93
CA MET A 223 3.93 -5.10 -11.82
C MET A 223 4.15 -6.18 -12.87
N HIS A 224 3.96 -7.45 -12.50
CA HIS A 224 3.99 -8.59 -13.40
C HIS A 224 2.57 -9.02 -13.79
N ASN A 225 2.47 -9.65 -14.95
CA ASN A 225 1.20 -10.17 -15.47
C ASN A 225 0.65 -11.36 -14.66
N ASN A 226 1.45 -11.93 -13.77
CA ASN A 226 1.05 -12.97 -12.81
C ASN A 226 2.04 -12.98 -11.62
N ASP A 227 1.76 -13.75 -10.57
CA ASP A 227 2.65 -13.91 -9.41
C ASP A 227 3.86 -14.80 -9.77
N PRO A 228 5.10 -14.27 -9.85
CA PRO A 228 6.28 -15.05 -10.22
C PRO A 228 6.66 -16.12 -9.21
N ARG A 229 6.10 -16.09 -8.01
CA ARG A 229 6.29 -17.13 -6.99
C ARG A 229 5.44 -18.39 -7.27
N ILE A 230 4.43 -18.28 -8.12
CA ILE A 230 3.45 -19.33 -8.42
C ILE A 230 3.56 -19.79 -9.86
N VAL A 231 3.74 -18.88 -10.78
CA VAL A 231 3.85 -19.10 -12.23
C VAL A 231 5.26 -18.81 -12.67
N GLU A 232 5.94 -19.80 -13.28
CA GLU A 232 7.36 -19.70 -13.65
C GLU A 232 7.64 -18.67 -14.75
N LYS A 233 6.70 -18.52 -15.71
CA LYS A 233 6.84 -17.59 -16.82
C LYS A 233 5.92 -16.40 -16.61
N THR A 234 6.45 -15.33 -16.03
CA THR A 234 5.76 -14.05 -15.91
C THR A 234 6.51 -12.96 -16.66
N ALA A 235 5.80 -11.96 -17.14
CA ALA A 235 6.37 -10.80 -17.81
C ALA A 235 5.97 -9.51 -17.08
N PRO A 236 6.84 -8.50 -17.02
CA PRO A 236 6.48 -7.20 -16.46
C PRO A 236 5.43 -6.51 -17.34
N VAL A 237 4.41 -5.93 -16.70
CA VAL A 237 3.42 -5.09 -17.36
C VAL A 237 3.96 -3.68 -17.44
N ARG A 238 4.17 -3.16 -18.64
CA ARG A 238 4.82 -1.85 -18.84
C ARG A 238 3.89 -0.65 -18.70
N HIS A 239 2.61 -0.83 -19.02
CA HIS A 239 1.60 0.22 -18.92
C HIS A 239 0.32 -0.32 -18.29
N LEU A 240 -0.20 0.43 -17.32
CA LEU A 240 -1.50 0.18 -16.68
C LEU A 240 -2.30 1.48 -16.65
N HIS A 241 -3.59 1.35 -16.89
CA HIS A 241 -4.53 2.41 -16.52
C HIS A 241 -4.69 2.45 -14.98
N PHE A 242 -5.00 3.61 -14.40
CA PHE A 242 -5.17 3.74 -12.95
C PHE A 242 -6.20 2.77 -12.38
N GLU A 243 -7.29 2.50 -13.11
CA GLU A 243 -8.31 1.51 -12.67
C GLU A 243 -7.77 0.08 -12.72
N GLU A 244 -7.00 -0.28 -13.76
CA GLU A 244 -6.36 -1.61 -13.83
C GLU A 244 -5.39 -1.82 -12.66
N ALA A 245 -4.59 -0.79 -12.35
CA ALA A 245 -3.69 -0.84 -11.20
C ALA A 245 -4.43 -0.96 -9.86
N ALA A 246 -5.57 -0.28 -9.70
CA ALA A 246 -6.42 -0.38 -8.52
C ALA A 246 -7.03 -1.77 -8.34
N GLU A 247 -7.52 -2.38 -9.42
CA GLU A 247 -8.04 -3.75 -9.41
C GLU A 247 -6.96 -4.76 -9.01
N LEU A 248 -5.78 -4.68 -9.65
CA LEU A 248 -4.65 -5.56 -9.31
C LEU A 248 -4.22 -5.42 -7.84
N ALA A 249 -4.14 -4.19 -7.36
CA ALA A 249 -3.77 -3.90 -5.98
C ALA A 249 -4.79 -4.44 -4.96
N TYR A 250 -6.08 -4.35 -5.28
CA TYR A 250 -7.15 -4.88 -4.44
C TYR A 250 -7.15 -6.42 -4.39
N PHE A 251 -6.90 -7.06 -5.52
CA PHE A 251 -6.96 -8.52 -5.66
C PHE A 251 -5.62 -9.24 -5.46
N GLY A 252 -4.62 -8.60 -4.86
CA GLY A 252 -3.45 -9.31 -4.34
C GLY A 252 -2.09 -8.90 -4.87
N ALA A 253 -1.99 -8.00 -5.84
CA ALA A 253 -0.72 -7.41 -6.22
C ALA A 253 -0.27 -6.43 -5.13
N LYS A 254 0.56 -6.91 -4.19
CA LYS A 254 0.96 -6.18 -2.96
C LYS A 254 1.93 -5.01 -3.21
N ILE A 255 2.02 -4.49 -4.42
CA ILE A 255 2.99 -3.43 -4.78
C ILE A 255 2.47 -2.06 -4.39
N LEU A 256 1.17 -1.82 -4.52
CA LEU A 256 0.50 -0.56 -4.22
C LEU A 256 -0.81 -0.81 -3.48
N HIS A 257 -1.23 0.15 -2.66
CA HIS A 257 -2.60 0.16 -2.14
C HIS A 257 -3.49 1.02 -3.06
N PRO A 258 -4.73 0.59 -3.42
CA PRO A 258 -5.57 1.33 -4.39
C PRO A 258 -5.81 2.79 -4.02
N THR A 259 -5.98 3.10 -2.72
CA THR A 259 -6.19 4.48 -2.26
C THR A 259 -4.97 5.38 -2.46
N CYS A 260 -3.76 4.80 -2.51
CA CYS A 260 -2.52 5.59 -2.62
C CYS A 260 -2.37 6.29 -3.96
N ILE A 261 -2.94 5.75 -5.03
CA ILE A 261 -2.85 6.33 -6.37
C ILE A 261 -3.98 7.30 -6.69
N GLN A 262 -5.01 7.40 -5.86
CA GLN A 262 -6.15 8.27 -6.13
C GLN A 262 -5.78 9.77 -6.26
N PRO A 263 -4.93 10.37 -5.41
CA PRO A 263 -4.53 11.78 -5.60
C PRO A 263 -3.83 12.00 -6.94
N ALA A 264 -2.94 11.08 -7.36
CA ALA A 264 -2.26 11.14 -8.64
C ALA A 264 -3.23 11.03 -9.81
N LYS A 265 -4.19 10.08 -9.73
CA LYS A 265 -5.24 9.89 -10.74
C LYS A 265 -6.08 11.15 -10.93
N TYR A 266 -6.58 11.74 -9.83
CA TYR A 266 -7.40 12.97 -9.90
C TYR A 266 -6.62 14.17 -10.42
N ALA A 267 -5.33 14.26 -10.12
CA ALA A 267 -4.44 15.31 -10.63
C ALA A 267 -3.89 15.00 -12.04
N ASN A 268 -4.22 13.85 -12.62
CA ASN A 268 -3.70 13.36 -13.91
C ASN A 268 -2.16 13.32 -13.97
N ILE A 269 -1.54 12.86 -12.88
CA ILE A 269 -0.09 12.74 -12.76
C ILE A 269 0.30 11.28 -12.91
N PRO A 270 1.18 10.92 -13.86
CA PRO A 270 1.61 9.53 -14.03
C PRO A 270 2.40 9.04 -12.81
N VAL A 271 2.20 7.76 -12.47
CA VAL A 271 2.92 7.07 -11.41
C VAL A 271 3.80 5.99 -12.02
N HIS A 272 5.09 6.02 -11.74
CA HIS A 272 6.07 5.08 -12.27
C HIS A 272 6.57 4.17 -11.16
N LEU A 273 6.37 2.86 -11.31
CA LEU A 273 6.91 1.84 -10.40
C LEU A 273 8.26 1.40 -10.91
N LEU A 274 9.30 1.54 -10.08
CA LEU A 274 10.70 1.32 -10.46
C LEU A 274 11.40 0.40 -9.46
N ASN A 275 12.46 -0.28 -9.92
CA ASN A 275 13.28 -1.17 -9.11
C ASN A 275 14.55 -0.46 -8.61
N THR A 276 14.69 -0.31 -7.29
CA THR A 276 15.89 0.28 -6.68
C THR A 276 17.13 -0.57 -6.90
N MET A 277 16.96 -1.91 -7.02
CA MET A 277 18.08 -2.84 -7.22
C MET A 277 18.54 -2.92 -8.68
N GLU A 278 17.65 -2.53 -9.59
CA GLU A 278 17.91 -2.49 -11.04
C GLU A 278 17.34 -1.19 -11.63
N PRO A 279 17.99 -0.03 -11.38
CA PRO A 279 17.44 1.28 -11.76
C PRO A 279 17.28 1.49 -13.27
N THR A 280 17.92 0.67 -14.10
CA THR A 280 17.81 0.69 -15.57
C THR A 280 16.61 -0.10 -16.08
N ALA A 281 15.96 -0.90 -15.24
CA ALA A 281 14.75 -1.61 -15.61
C ALA A 281 13.60 -0.62 -15.88
N PRO A 282 12.81 -0.84 -16.97
CA PRO A 282 11.79 0.14 -17.39
C PRO A 282 10.63 0.31 -16.41
N GLY A 283 10.39 -0.65 -15.50
CA GLY A 283 9.30 -0.58 -14.54
C GLY A 283 7.91 -0.66 -15.16
N THR A 284 6.91 -0.16 -14.42
CA THR A 284 5.51 -0.04 -14.86
C THR A 284 5.05 1.40 -14.76
N MET A 285 4.56 1.95 -15.86
CA MET A 285 3.92 3.27 -15.90
C MET A 285 2.41 3.12 -15.67
N ILE A 286 1.88 3.88 -14.72
CA ILE A 286 0.43 3.95 -14.42
C ILE A 286 -0.06 5.35 -14.81
N SER A 287 -1.03 5.43 -15.69
CA SER A 287 -1.56 6.71 -16.19
C SER A 287 -3.05 6.60 -16.55
N ASN A 288 -3.62 7.65 -17.12
CA ASN A 288 -4.98 7.62 -17.68
C ASN A 288 -5.03 7.10 -19.14
N GLU A 289 -3.92 6.63 -19.69
CA GLU A 289 -3.88 6.03 -21.02
C GLU A 289 -4.36 4.58 -20.97
N THR A 290 -5.26 4.21 -21.89
CA THR A 290 -5.82 2.86 -21.99
C THR A 290 -5.30 2.16 -23.25
N GLU A 291 -4.79 0.95 -23.11
CA GLU A 291 -4.52 0.05 -24.23
C GLU A 291 -5.76 -0.82 -24.49
N LYS A 292 -6.53 -0.40 -25.50
CA LYS A 292 -7.84 -1.01 -25.80
C LYS A 292 -7.77 -2.52 -26.05
N GLY A 293 -8.71 -3.24 -25.41
CA GLY A 293 -8.92 -4.68 -25.59
C GLY A 293 -7.78 -5.58 -25.09
N LYS A 294 -6.83 -5.04 -24.32
CA LYS A 294 -5.71 -5.84 -23.79
C LYS A 294 -5.99 -6.34 -22.39
N ILE A 295 -5.79 -7.63 -22.18
CA ILE A 295 -5.65 -8.22 -20.85
C ILE A 295 -4.24 -7.95 -20.35
N LYS A 296 -4.11 -7.46 -19.12
CA LYS A 296 -2.84 -7.00 -18.55
C LYS A 296 -2.23 -7.99 -17.57
N ALA A 297 -3.04 -8.50 -16.65
CA ALA A 297 -2.54 -9.35 -15.58
C ALA A 297 -3.64 -10.20 -14.95
N VAL A 298 -3.18 -11.18 -14.17
CA VAL A 298 -4.02 -12.01 -13.29
C VAL A 298 -3.51 -11.86 -11.86
N ALA A 299 -4.42 -11.64 -10.91
CA ALA A 299 -4.10 -11.56 -9.50
C ALA A 299 -4.95 -12.55 -8.70
N ALA A 300 -4.51 -12.90 -7.48
CA ALA A 300 -5.22 -13.82 -6.60
C ALA A 300 -5.30 -13.29 -5.18
N LYS A 301 -6.49 -13.33 -4.57
CA LYS A 301 -6.75 -12.97 -3.17
C LYS A 301 -7.21 -14.18 -2.39
N GLU A 302 -6.40 -14.61 -1.46
CA GLU A 302 -6.64 -15.79 -0.61
C GLU A 302 -7.46 -15.46 0.64
N ASN A 303 -7.74 -16.50 1.44
CA ASN A 303 -8.45 -16.42 2.71
C ASN A 303 -9.88 -15.88 2.56
N ILE A 304 -10.55 -16.22 1.49
CA ILE A 304 -11.91 -15.78 1.20
C ILE A 304 -12.92 -16.76 1.78
N THR A 305 -13.98 -16.22 2.34
CA THR A 305 -15.15 -16.99 2.78
C THR A 305 -16.36 -16.58 1.95
N ALA A 306 -16.99 -17.56 1.29
CA ALA A 306 -18.23 -17.35 0.55
C ALA A 306 -19.44 -17.67 1.44
N ILE A 307 -20.43 -16.80 1.44
CA ILE A 307 -21.69 -16.96 2.19
C ILE A 307 -22.83 -16.92 1.17
N LYS A 308 -23.62 -17.99 1.13
CA LYS A 308 -24.81 -18.07 0.28
C LYS A 308 -26.08 -18.04 1.13
N ILE A 309 -26.95 -17.12 0.84
CA ILE A 309 -28.25 -16.97 1.48
C ILE A 309 -29.31 -17.34 0.44
N LYS A 310 -30.12 -18.35 0.74
CA LYS A 310 -31.24 -18.77 -0.09
C LYS A 310 -32.54 -18.48 0.65
N SER A 311 -33.45 -17.72 0.04
CA SER A 311 -34.71 -17.34 0.66
C SER A 311 -35.84 -17.26 -0.36
N SER A 312 -36.89 -18.05 -0.15
CA SER A 312 -38.13 -17.90 -0.91
C SER A 312 -38.82 -16.56 -0.67
N ARG A 313 -38.50 -15.88 0.44
CA ARG A 313 -39.02 -14.53 0.74
C ARG A 313 -38.37 -13.44 -0.11
N MET A 314 -37.31 -13.74 -0.84
CA MET A 314 -36.67 -12.82 -1.78
C MET A 314 -37.53 -12.62 -3.03
N LEU A 315 -38.23 -13.67 -3.46
CA LEU A 315 -39.11 -13.63 -4.61
C LEU A 315 -40.23 -12.61 -4.35
N LEU A 316 -40.36 -11.64 -5.24
CA LEU A 316 -41.34 -10.54 -5.15
C LEU A 316 -41.23 -9.64 -3.91
N ALA A 317 -40.17 -9.74 -3.12
CA ALA A 317 -39.97 -8.92 -1.93
C ALA A 317 -39.07 -7.73 -2.22
N HIS A 318 -39.54 -6.52 -1.90
CA HIS A 318 -38.71 -5.33 -1.91
C HIS A 318 -37.86 -5.23 -0.65
N GLY A 319 -36.59 -4.81 -0.79
CA GLY A 319 -35.70 -4.49 0.32
C GLY A 319 -34.97 -5.69 0.95
N PHE A 320 -35.02 -6.89 0.38
CA PHE A 320 -34.28 -8.04 0.91
C PHE A 320 -32.74 -7.80 0.88
N LEU A 321 -32.22 -7.33 -0.25
CA LEU A 321 -30.78 -7.00 -0.38
C LEU A 321 -30.34 -5.93 0.62
N ARG A 322 -31.15 -4.90 0.85
CA ARG A 322 -30.88 -3.88 1.86
C ARG A 322 -30.65 -4.52 3.24
N LYS A 323 -31.52 -5.45 3.66
CA LYS A 323 -31.38 -6.12 4.97
C LYS A 323 -30.12 -6.98 5.04
N VAL A 324 -29.73 -7.63 3.94
CA VAL A 324 -28.48 -8.39 3.86
C VAL A 324 -27.29 -7.44 4.06
N PHE A 325 -27.25 -6.34 3.32
CA PHE A 325 -26.13 -5.38 3.43
C PHE A 325 -26.08 -4.65 4.78
N GLU A 326 -27.23 -4.32 5.39
CA GLU A 326 -27.29 -3.74 6.73
C GLU A 326 -26.63 -4.63 7.79
N ILE A 327 -26.70 -5.97 7.64
CA ILE A 327 -26.01 -6.90 8.55
C ILE A 327 -24.50 -6.73 8.40
N PHE A 328 -23.96 -6.77 7.18
CA PHE A 328 -22.51 -6.61 6.95
C PHE A 328 -22.01 -5.23 7.40
N GLU A 329 -22.79 -4.17 7.18
CA GLU A 329 -22.49 -2.82 7.64
C GLU A 329 -22.41 -2.76 9.17
N SER A 330 -23.39 -3.35 9.88
CA SER A 330 -23.46 -3.36 11.35
C SER A 330 -22.21 -4.00 11.98
N TYR A 331 -21.63 -4.99 11.31
CA TYR A 331 -20.39 -5.66 11.73
C TYR A 331 -19.13 -5.10 11.05
N ARG A 332 -19.24 -3.97 10.32
CA ARG A 332 -18.14 -3.32 9.58
C ARG A 332 -17.33 -4.32 8.75
N THR A 333 -18.03 -5.21 8.05
CA THR A 333 -17.44 -6.26 7.21
C THR A 333 -17.66 -5.93 5.75
N SER A 334 -16.57 -5.73 5.00
CA SER A 334 -16.60 -5.46 3.57
C SER A 334 -16.97 -6.71 2.78
N ILE A 335 -17.67 -6.54 1.66
CA ILE A 335 -18.00 -7.58 0.70
C ILE A 335 -17.11 -7.38 -0.53
N ASP A 336 -16.43 -8.45 -0.98
CA ASP A 336 -15.56 -8.40 -2.17
C ASP A 336 -16.34 -8.68 -3.46
N MET A 337 -17.07 -9.79 -3.49
CA MET A 337 -17.89 -10.21 -4.64
C MET A 337 -19.34 -10.43 -4.24
N ILE A 338 -20.25 -10.16 -5.15
CA ILE A 338 -21.68 -10.46 -4.99
C ILE A 338 -22.25 -11.06 -6.27
N CYS A 339 -23.02 -12.13 -6.13
CA CYS A 339 -23.85 -12.68 -7.20
C CYS A 339 -25.25 -12.89 -6.67
N THR A 340 -26.25 -12.49 -7.45
CA THR A 340 -27.65 -12.57 -7.07
C THR A 340 -28.46 -13.37 -8.08
N SER A 341 -29.52 -14.00 -7.61
CA SER A 341 -30.61 -14.59 -8.39
C SER A 341 -31.94 -14.20 -7.75
N GLU A 342 -33.05 -14.61 -8.36
CA GLU A 342 -34.40 -14.33 -7.81
C GLU A 342 -34.63 -14.87 -6.39
N VAL A 343 -33.91 -15.90 -5.98
CA VAL A 343 -34.13 -16.61 -4.70
C VAL A 343 -32.86 -16.75 -3.85
N GLY A 344 -31.75 -16.15 -4.26
CA GLY A 344 -30.50 -16.30 -3.55
C GLY A 344 -29.51 -15.19 -3.78
N VAL A 345 -28.70 -14.95 -2.75
CA VAL A 345 -27.54 -14.03 -2.76
C VAL A 345 -26.32 -14.81 -2.33
N SER A 346 -25.23 -14.70 -3.08
CA SER A 346 -23.91 -15.17 -2.67
C SER A 346 -23.00 -13.99 -2.54
N VAL A 347 -22.30 -13.86 -1.42
CA VAL A 347 -21.30 -12.83 -1.14
C VAL A 347 -19.99 -13.46 -0.75
N SER A 348 -18.88 -12.78 -0.97
CA SER A 348 -17.57 -13.15 -0.46
C SER A 348 -17.02 -12.08 0.47
N ILE A 349 -16.31 -12.50 1.51
CA ILE A 349 -15.65 -11.65 2.50
C ILE A 349 -14.23 -12.17 2.77
N ASP A 350 -13.30 -11.27 3.09
CA ASP A 350 -11.94 -11.56 3.52
C ASP A 350 -11.74 -11.43 5.04
N ASN A 351 -12.66 -10.74 5.74
CA ASN A 351 -12.62 -10.56 7.18
C ASN A 351 -13.67 -11.42 7.89
N THR A 352 -13.22 -12.40 8.64
CA THR A 352 -14.08 -13.36 9.36
C THR A 352 -14.22 -13.08 10.85
N LYS A 353 -13.79 -11.90 11.34
CA LYS A 353 -13.80 -11.53 12.76
C LYS A 353 -15.19 -11.68 13.41
N HIS A 354 -16.24 -11.31 12.68
CA HIS A 354 -17.64 -11.37 13.13
C HIS A 354 -18.47 -12.36 12.32
N LEU A 355 -17.82 -13.38 11.74
CA LEU A 355 -18.50 -14.34 10.86
C LEU A 355 -19.70 -15.02 11.53
N ASN A 356 -19.54 -15.48 12.78
CA ASN A 356 -20.61 -16.22 13.48
C ASN A 356 -21.83 -15.34 13.70
N GLU A 357 -21.64 -14.13 14.16
CA GLU A 357 -22.72 -13.16 14.42
C GLU A 357 -23.44 -12.78 13.12
N ILE A 358 -22.68 -12.54 12.04
CA ILE A 358 -23.23 -12.30 10.70
C ILE A 358 -24.10 -13.49 10.26
N LEU A 359 -23.61 -14.72 10.41
CA LEU A 359 -24.36 -15.91 10.00
C LEU A 359 -25.65 -16.08 10.81
N ASP A 360 -25.62 -15.81 12.11
CA ASP A 360 -26.81 -15.92 12.96
C ASP A 360 -27.87 -14.87 12.60
N ASP A 361 -27.47 -13.67 12.25
CA ASP A 361 -28.39 -12.65 11.74
C ASP A 361 -28.94 -12.98 10.36
N LEU A 362 -28.11 -13.48 9.44
CA LEU A 362 -28.54 -13.87 8.10
C LEU A 362 -29.52 -15.06 8.10
N LYS A 363 -29.38 -16.02 9.04
CA LYS A 363 -30.29 -17.17 9.19
C LYS A 363 -31.74 -16.74 9.49
N LYS A 364 -31.96 -15.55 10.02
CA LYS A 364 -33.31 -14.98 10.27
C LYS A 364 -34.06 -14.71 8.94
N TYR A 365 -33.32 -14.58 7.83
CA TYR A 365 -33.87 -14.22 6.54
C TYR A 365 -33.88 -15.36 5.52
N GLY A 366 -33.15 -16.44 5.75
CA GLY A 366 -33.09 -17.58 4.85
C GLY A 366 -32.15 -18.69 5.30
N THR A 367 -32.01 -19.70 4.45
CA THR A 367 -31.03 -20.77 4.63
C THR A 367 -29.65 -20.26 4.24
N VAL A 368 -28.69 -20.39 5.15
CA VAL A 368 -27.33 -19.90 4.97
C VAL A 368 -26.37 -21.06 4.84
N THR A 369 -25.54 -21.05 3.80
CA THR A 369 -24.39 -21.97 3.62
C THR A 369 -23.10 -21.21 3.51
N VAL A 370 -22.00 -21.79 3.99
CA VAL A 370 -20.68 -21.12 4.05
C VAL A 370 -19.63 -22.04 3.45
N ASP A 371 -18.85 -21.48 2.51
CA ASP A 371 -17.67 -22.15 1.95
C ASP A 371 -16.43 -21.35 2.36
N LYS A 372 -15.56 -21.96 3.15
CA LYS A 372 -14.29 -21.37 3.63
C LYS A 372 -13.12 -21.80 2.73
N ASN A 373 -11.95 -21.20 2.93
CA ASN A 373 -10.73 -21.50 2.18
C ASN A 373 -10.95 -21.36 0.67
N MET A 374 -11.53 -20.23 0.29
CA MET A 374 -11.73 -19.85 -1.09
C MET A 374 -10.69 -18.80 -1.51
N CYS A 375 -10.52 -18.66 -2.81
CA CYS A 375 -9.61 -17.71 -3.44
C CYS A 375 -10.34 -16.97 -4.57
N ILE A 376 -10.23 -15.66 -4.62
CA ILE A 376 -10.68 -14.88 -5.77
C ILE A 376 -9.51 -14.81 -6.76
N ILE A 377 -9.76 -15.20 -8.00
CA ILE A 377 -8.85 -15.01 -9.14
C ILE A 377 -9.43 -13.88 -9.99
N CYS A 378 -8.65 -12.82 -10.19
CA CYS A 378 -9.06 -11.63 -10.92
C CYS A 378 -8.24 -11.50 -12.21
N VAL A 379 -8.88 -11.47 -13.35
CA VAL A 379 -8.27 -11.12 -14.64
C VAL A 379 -8.50 -9.65 -14.88
N VAL A 380 -7.44 -8.90 -15.13
CA VAL A 380 -7.44 -7.44 -15.23
C VAL A 380 -6.95 -6.98 -16.60
N GLY A 381 -7.61 -5.99 -17.15
CA GLY A 381 -7.30 -5.35 -18.43
C GLY A 381 -8.40 -4.39 -18.86
N ASP A 382 -8.36 -3.93 -20.10
CA ASP A 382 -9.47 -3.22 -20.72
C ASP A 382 -10.54 -4.23 -21.17
N LEU A 383 -11.46 -4.52 -20.28
CA LEU A 383 -12.53 -5.50 -20.43
C LEU A 383 -13.88 -4.80 -20.62
N ASP A 384 -13.89 -3.70 -21.38
CA ASP A 384 -15.13 -3.01 -21.74
C ASP A 384 -16.08 -3.99 -22.44
N TRP A 385 -17.37 -3.94 -22.11
CA TRP A 385 -18.38 -4.87 -22.63
C TRP A 385 -18.54 -4.83 -24.16
N GLU A 386 -18.05 -3.79 -24.82
CA GLU A 386 -18.00 -3.69 -26.28
C GLU A 386 -16.84 -4.48 -26.90
N ASN A 387 -15.82 -4.83 -26.10
CA ASN A 387 -14.73 -5.70 -26.53
C ASN A 387 -15.25 -7.15 -26.59
N VAL A 388 -14.87 -7.89 -27.60
CA VAL A 388 -15.40 -9.26 -27.82
C VAL A 388 -14.33 -10.32 -27.59
N GLY A 389 -14.71 -11.43 -26.98
CA GLY A 389 -13.93 -12.66 -26.93
C GLY A 389 -13.01 -12.84 -25.72
N PHE A 390 -12.79 -11.83 -24.89
CA PHE A 390 -11.95 -11.98 -23.69
C PHE A 390 -12.64 -12.87 -22.64
N GLU A 391 -13.96 -12.77 -22.48
CA GLU A 391 -14.74 -13.62 -21.57
C GLU A 391 -14.62 -15.08 -21.97
N ALA A 392 -14.75 -15.38 -23.26
CA ALA A 392 -14.62 -16.74 -23.76
C ALA A 392 -13.22 -17.33 -23.47
N LYS A 393 -12.15 -16.54 -23.67
CA LYS A 393 -10.78 -16.96 -23.35
C LYS A 393 -10.59 -17.21 -21.85
N ALA A 394 -11.08 -16.29 -21.00
CA ALA A 394 -10.96 -16.42 -19.56
C ALA A 394 -11.75 -17.63 -19.02
N LEU A 395 -12.98 -17.84 -19.53
CA LEU A 395 -13.81 -18.99 -19.16
C LEU A 395 -13.23 -20.31 -19.67
N ASP A 396 -12.67 -20.34 -20.88
CA ASP A 396 -12.04 -21.51 -21.45
C ASP A 396 -10.79 -21.94 -20.65
N ALA A 397 -10.00 -20.97 -20.17
CA ALA A 397 -8.87 -21.23 -19.28
C ALA A 397 -9.30 -21.87 -17.93
N MET A 398 -10.53 -21.60 -17.50
CA MET A 398 -11.08 -22.14 -16.25
C MET A 398 -11.89 -23.44 -16.44
N ARG A 399 -11.89 -24.02 -17.63
CA ARG A 399 -12.71 -25.17 -18.05
C ARG A 399 -12.65 -26.35 -17.08
N ASP A 400 -11.45 -26.69 -16.60
CA ASP A 400 -11.18 -27.86 -15.78
C ASP A 400 -11.11 -27.52 -14.27
N ILE A 401 -11.55 -26.33 -13.88
CA ILE A 401 -11.46 -25.82 -12.52
C ILE A 401 -12.87 -25.54 -11.98
N PRO A 402 -13.26 -26.10 -10.83
CA PRO A 402 -14.56 -25.80 -10.24
C PRO A 402 -14.66 -24.32 -9.83
N VAL A 403 -15.53 -23.59 -10.50
CA VAL A 403 -15.79 -22.17 -10.22
C VAL A 403 -17.05 -22.03 -9.38
N ARG A 404 -16.93 -21.38 -8.22
CA ARG A 404 -18.03 -21.17 -7.26
C ARG A 404 -18.87 -19.94 -7.57
N MET A 405 -18.25 -18.85 -8.02
CA MET A 405 -18.88 -17.59 -8.42
C MET A 405 -18.08 -16.96 -9.55
N ILE A 406 -18.76 -16.20 -10.38
CA ILE A 406 -18.16 -15.33 -11.37
C ILE A 406 -18.76 -13.95 -11.19
N SER A 407 -17.95 -12.91 -11.18
CA SER A 407 -18.38 -11.52 -11.14
C SER A 407 -17.79 -10.78 -12.32
N PHE A 408 -18.67 -10.20 -13.13
CA PHE A 408 -18.35 -9.34 -14.27
C PHE A 408 -19.42 -8.28 -14.42
N GLY A 409 -19.08 -7.11 -14.97
CA GLY A 409 -19.99 -6.00 -15.23
C GLY A 409 -20.10 -4.96 -14.11
N GLY A 410 -19.42 -5.16 -12.97
CA GLY A 410 -19.29 -4.14 -11.93
C GLY A 410 -18.15 -3.14 -12.19
N SER A 411 -17.19 -3.55 -13.02
CA SER A 411 -16.07 -2.77 -13.51
C SER A 411 -15.79 -3.15 -14.96
N ASN A 412 -15.31 -2.21 -15.77
CA ASN A 412 -14.84 -2.48 -17.14
C ASN A 412 -13.39 -2.99 -17.16
N TYR A 413 -12.78 -3.22 -16.00
CA TYR A 413 -11.35 -3.53 -15.90
C TYR A 413 -11.07 -4.90 -15.28
N ASN A 414 -12.11 -5.64 -14.84
CA ASN A 414 -11.91 -6.96 -14.28
C ASN A 414 -13.04 -7.95 -14.59
N ILE A 415 -12.67 -9.24 -14.59
CA ILE A 415 -13.55 -10.38 -14.41
C ILE A 415 -12.97 -11.26 -13.30
N SER A 416 -13.78 -11.61 -12.32
CA SER A 416 -13.36 -12.32 -11.12
C SER A 416 -14.02 -13.68 -10.98
N PHE A 417 -13.23 -14.69 -10.63
CA PHE A 417 -13.65 -16.07 -10.39
C PHE A 417 -13.39 -16.44 -8.93
N LEU A 418 -14.37 -17.00 -8.25
CA LEU A 418 -14.18 -17.58 -6.93
C LEU A 418 -13.96 -19.09 -7.05
N VAL A 419 -12.79 -19.55 -6.64
CA VAL A 419 -12.37 -20.96 -6.67
C VAL A 419 -11.96 -21.43 -5.28
N ARG A 420 -11.75 -22.73 -5.10
CA ARG A 420 -11.14 -23.23 -3.86
C ARG A 420 -9.66 -22.80 -3.80
N GLU A 421 -9.14 -22.53 -2.62
CA GLU A 421 -7.75 -22.13 -2.44
C GLU A 421 -6.75 -23.18 -2.96
N CYS A 422 -7.10 -24.49 -2.85
CA CYS A 422 -6.28 -25.58 -3.40
C CYS A 422 -6.17 -25.56 -4.93
N ASP A 423 -7.14 -24.97 -5.64
CA ASP A 423 -7.16 -24.87 -7.10
C ASP A 423 -6.45 -23.60 -7.61
N LYS A 424 -6.01 -22.69 -6.72
CA LYS A 424 -5.39 -21.40 -7.06
C LYS A 424 -4.23 -21.55 -8.03
N LYS A 425 -3.28 -22.43 -7.75
CA LYS A 425 -2.08 -22.60 -8.58
C LYS A 425 -2.45 -23.03 -10.01
N GLN A 426 -3.36 -23.99 -10.13
CA GLN A 426 -3.83 -24.47 -11.42
C GLN A 426 -4.56 -23.34 -12.19
N ALA A 427 -5.40 -22.56 -11.50
CA ALA A 427 -6.13 -21.44 -12.11
C ALA A 427 -5.19 -20.37 -12.65
N LEU A 428 -4.21 -19.95 -11.86
CA LEU A 428 -3.22 -18.95 -12.26
C LEU A 428 -2.38 -19.44 -13.44
N GLN A 429 -1.95 -20.71 -13.44
CA GLN A 429 -1.17 -21.30 -14.53
C GLN A 429 -2.01 -21.39 -15.80
N SER A 430 -3.22 -21.93 -15.74
CA SER A 430 -4.12 -22.05 -16.88
C SER A 430 -4.45 -20.72 -17.54
N LEU A 431 -4.76 -19.70 -16.72
CA LEU A 431 -4.99 -18.34 -17.21
C LEU A 431 -3.73 -17.74 -17.84
N SER A 432 -2.54 -17.97 -17.25
CA SER A 432 -1.28 -17.52 -17.83
C SER A 432 -1.04 -18.14 -19.20
N ASP A 433 -1.25 -19.43 -19.33
CA ASP A 433 -0.99 -20.17 -20.55
C ASP A 433 -1.93 -19.75 -21.70
N VAL A 434 -3.19 -19.49 -21.39
CA VAL A 434 -4.20 -19.09 -22.39
C VAL A 434 -4.12 -17.59 -22.73
N LEU A 435 -3.85 -16.73 -21.75
CA LEU A 435 -3.95 -15.28 -21.94
C LEU A 435 -2.63 -14.65 -22.36
N PHE A 436 -1.45 -15.21 -21.98
CA PHE A 436 -0.16 -14.56 -22.16
C PHE A 436 0.87 -15.39 -22.97
N ASN A 437 0.70 -16.69 -23.15
CA ASN A 437 1.66 -17.54 -23.91
C ASN A 437 1.36 -17.61 -25.42
N GLY A 438 0.54 -16.74 -25.96
CA GLY A 438 0.19 -16.66 -27.37
C GLY A 438 0.70 -15.38 -28.07
N GLU A 439 1.46 -14.52 -27.38
CA GLU A 439 2.06 -13.32 -27.94
C GLU A 439 3.57 -13.45 -28.10
#